data_675efc354e5df28bc8305c6e354c18c4
#
_entry.id   675efc354e5df28bc8305c6e354c18c4
#
_cell.length_a   1.000
_cell.length_b   1.000
_cell.length_c   1.000
_cell.angle_alpha   90.00
_cell.angle_beta   90.00
_cell.angle_gamma   90.00
#
_symmetry.space_group_name_H-M   'P 1'
#
loop_
_entity.id
_entity.type
_entity.pdbx_description
1 polymer ?
#
loop_
_entity_poly.entity_id
_entity_poly.type
_entity_poly.pdbx_seq_one_letter_code
_entity_poly.pdbx_strand_id
1 'polypeptide(L)'
;MRIAKWNAVATVCIIAKSFGYNRRCGLRRSKSPYHVSTPLPRNVSKREAAVIGAGVVGLSAALHLLRRNFSVDVIDELPAGEGASFGNSGFLVADTAVPTSLPGVMWKIPKWLADPVGPFALDAAYVLRALPWLLRFVMASAQSQVFKSSKALRQLHTRTFEHWLDLVGPETFDKLIRRNGQIYVWEGERASPTAGFEDLLRRRLGIEFEILEQDRIRQMLPGISPNIFKGLYIPGNGHTVNPGKLVKALAKRVLEEGGRLIHERVLKLMPHEGAGWMLFTNVANRLSSNVIIAGGAWSNRLLGPCGLSVPLETERGYHTLLPSPSIRLDYPILHKSGFFGVNSMEMGLRLAGTVEIAGLDAPPTERRARHLVIQARRLFPDIEFGEPCFWLGHRPSLPDSLPVIGAFRGKPGLYGCFGHGHAGLTGGPASGHLVAQLVAGERPTIDPTPYSPARFGR
;
A
#
# COMPACT_ATOMS: atom_id res chain seq x y z
N MET A 1 16.86 -30.47 -19.55
CA MET A 1 15.93 -29.38 -19.25
C MET A 1 15.79 -29.27 -17.72
N ARG A 2 16.61 -28.44 -17.07
CA ARG A 2 16.62 -28.27 -15.60
C ARG A 2 15.72 -27.09 -15.24
N ILE A 3 14.58 -27.37 -14.60
CA ILE A 3 13.67 -26.36 -14.06
C ILE A 3 14.33 -25.79 -12.79
N ALA A 4 14.74 -24.53 -12.85
CA ALA A 4 15.29 -23.82 -11.71
C ALA A 4 14.16 -23.56 -10.68
N LYS A 5 14.21 -24.23 -9.52
CA LYS A 5 13.39 -23.95 -8.34
C LYS A 5 13.88 -22.63 -7.72
N TRP A 6 13.19 -21.55 -7.98
CA TRP A 6 13.37 -20.29 -7.26
C TRP A 6 12.40 -20.23 -6.08
N ASN A 7 12.92 -20.32 -4.87
CA ASN A 7 12.15 -20.18 -3.63
C ASN A 7 11.94 -18.69 -3.32
N ALA A 8 10.72 -18.25 -3.11
CA ALA A 8 10.38 -16.87 -2.73
C ALA A 8 11.01 -16.44 -1.38
N VAL A 9 11.30 -17.38 -0.48
CA VAL A 9 12.13 -17.17 0.71
C VAL A 9 13.53 -16.70 0.34
N ALA A 10 14.05 -17.13 -0.82
CA ALA A 10 15.31 -16.64 -1.37
C ALA A 10 15.21 -15.18 -1.83
N THR A 11 14.06 -14.73 -2.34
CA THR A 11 13.88 -13.35 -2.82
C THR A 11 13.90 -12.35 -1.65
N VAL A 12 13.23 -12.64 -0.54
CA VAL A 12 13.30 -11.80 0.68
C VAL A 12 14.69 -11.86 1.31
N CYS A 13 15.34 -13.03 1.32
CA CYS A 13 16.73 -13.18 1.76
C CYS A 13 17.74 -12.55 0.81
N ILE A 14 17.49 -12.56 -0.51
CA ILE A 14 18.35 -11.91 -1.52
C ILE A 14 18.24 -10.39 -1.43
N ILE A 15 17.03 -9.85 -1.24
CA ILE A 15 16.82 -8.42 -0.99
C ILE A 15 17.56 -7.98 0.28
N ALA A 16 17.45 -8.75 1.37
CA ALA A 16 18.18 -8.50 2.61
C ALA A 16 19.70 -8.60 2.44
N LYS A 17 20.22 -9.54 1.62
CA LYS A 17 21.65 -9.69 1.34
C LYS A 17 22.18 -8.64 0.35
N SER A 18 21.41 -8.27 -0.68
CA SER A 18 21.82 -7.31 -1.70
C SER A 18 21.95 -5.88 -1.17
N PHE A 19 21.20 -5.53 -0.12
CA PHE A 19 21.30 -4.22 0.54
C PHE A 19 22.19 -4.22 1.79
N GLY A 20 22.97 -5.26 2.04
CA GLY A 20 23.76 -5.33 3.27
C GLY A 20 22.91 -5.27 4.52
N TYR A 21 21.72 -5.90 4.48
CA TYR A 21 20.77 -5.92 5.60
C TYR A 21 21.44 -6.59 6.80
N ASN A 22 22.19 -5.78 7.53
CA ASN A 22 22.97 -6.19 8.67
C ASN A 22 22.02 -6.37 9.85
N ARG A 23 22.14 -7.47 10.57
CA ARG A 23 21.40 -7.78 11.81
C ARG A 23 21.48 -6.70 12.90
N ARG A 24 22.24 -5.62 12.68
CA ARG A 24 22.46 -4.50 13.59
C ARG A 24 21.34 -3.48 13.67
N CYS A 25 20.38 -3.48 12.74
CA CYS A 25 19.25 -2.53 12.74
C CYS A 25 18.21 -2.76 13.87
N GLY A 26 18.50 -3.57 14.89
CA GLY A 26 17.62 -3.75 16.04
C GLY A 26 16.27 -4.46 15.75
N LEU A 27 15.96 -4.71 14.49
CA LEU A 27 14.82 -5.49 14.05
C LEU A 27 15.14 -6.97 14.28
N ARG A 28 15.10 -7.43 15.56
CA ARG A 28 15.11 -8.85 15.85
C ARG A 28 14.00 -9.49 15.01
N ARG A 29 14.37 -10.48 14.20
CA ARG A 29 13.36 -11.41 13.66
C ARG A 29 12.60 -11.94 14.86
N SER A 30 11.35 -11.52 15.03
CA SER A 30 10.48 -12.18 15.97
C SER A 30 10.39 -13.63 15.49
N LYS A 31 10.81 -14.57 16.31
CA LYS A 31 10.44 -15.97 16.11
C LYS A 31 8.94 -15.95 15.99
N SER A 32 8.41 -16.49 14.89
CA SER A 32 6.97 -16.54 14.65
C SER A 32 6.31 -17.13 15.91
N PRO A 33 5.45 -16.41 16.61
CA PRO A 33 4.74 -16.95 17.78
C PRO A 33 3.59 -17.87 17.35
N TYR A 34 3.42 -18.10 16.05
CA TYR A 34 2.32 -18.86 15.51
C TYR A 34 2.68 -20.36 15.51
N HIS A 35 2.30 -21.05 16.57
CA HIS A 35 2.23 -22.50 16.58
C HIS A 35 1.21 -22.93 15.50
N VAL A 36 1.57 -23.92 14.70
CA VAL A 36 0.62 -24.66 13.87
C VAL A 36 -0.40 -25.28 14.81
N SER A 37 -1.52 -24.59 15.02
CA SER A 37 -2.63 -25.16 15.79
C SER A 37 -3.26 -26.27 14.96
N THR A 38 -3.39 -27.44 15.59
CA THR A 38 -4.23 -28.55 15.08
C THR A 38 -5.59 -27.99 14.70
N PRO A 39 -6.19 -28.38 13.56
CA PRO A 39 -7.48 -27.86 13.14
C PRO A 39 -8.52 -28.19 14.21
N LEU A 40 -9.08 -27.16 14.85
CA LEU A 40 -10.30 -27.34 15.64
C LEU A 40 -11.44 -27.81 14.71
N PRO A 41 -12.35 -28.68 15.17
CA PRO A 41 -13.46 -29.14 14.34
C PRO A 41 -14.26 -27.94 13.83
N ARG A 42 -14.46 -27.87 12.50
CA ARG A 42 -15.22 -26.78 11.85
C ARG A 42 -16.67 -26.85 12.33
N ASN A 43 -17.18 -25.72 12.80
CA ASN A 43 -18.59 -25.58 13.14
C ASN A 43 -19.40 -25.59 11.80
N VAL A 44 -20.19 -26.63 11.57
CA VAL A 44 -20.87 -26.95 10.30
C VAL A 44 -21.87 -25.89 9.81
N SER A 45 -22.14 -24.84 10.63
CA SER A 45 -23.15 -23.82 10.35
C SER A 45 -22.60 -22.49 9.79
N LYS A 46 -21.26 -22.27 9.77
CA LYS A 46 -20.67 -21.01 9.31
C LYS A 46 -20.33 -21.04 7.83
N ARG A 47 -20.65 -19.95 7.10
CA ARG A 47 -20.16 -19.72 5.73
C ARG A 47 -18.63 -19.63 5.74
N GLU A 48 -17.97 -20.23 4.74
CA GLU A 48 -16.50 -20.27 4.67
C GLU A 48 -15.96 -19.20 3.71
N ALA A 49 -14.83 -18.60 4.09
CA ALA A 49 -14.08 -17.68 3.24
C ALA A 49 -12.56 -17.90 3.38
N ALA A 50 -11.86 -17.92 2.26
CA ALA A 50 -10.39 -17.88 2.21
C ALA A 50 -9.93 -16.52 1.71
N VAL A 51 -9.07 -15.84 2.47
CA VAL A 51 -8.44 -14.58 2.09
C VAL A 51 -6.99 -14.86 1.74
N ILE A 52 -6.59 -14.55 0.50
CA ILE A 52 -5.23 -14.77 0.02
C ILE A 52 -4.44 -13.46 0.12
N GLY A 53 -3.52 -13.42 1.08
CA GLY A 53 -2.72 -12.25 1.43
C GLY A 53 -2.98 -11.74 2.84
N ALA A 54 -1.95 -11.74 3.69
CA ALA A 54 -1.96 -11.25 5.07
C ALA A 54 -1.40 -9.82 5.22
N GLY A 55 -1.55 -8.99 4.19
CA GLY A 55 -1.33 -7.55 4.25
C GLY A 55 -2.50 -6.82 4.92
N VAL A 56 -2.39 -5.49 5.06
CA VAL A 56 -3.44 -4.65 5.68
C VAL A 56 -4.83 -4.89 5.06
N VAL A 57 -4.91 -5.03 3.73
CA VAL A 57 -6.18 -5.18 3.01
C VAL A 57 -6.83 -6.53 3.30
N GLY A 58 -6.06 -7.62 3.20
CA GLY A 58 -6.56 -8.98 3.44
C GLY A 58 -6.97 -9.19 4.90
N LEU A 59 -6.17 -8.71 5.85
CA LEU A 59 -6.52 -8.80 7.27
C LEU A 59 -7.75 -7.98 7.63
N SER A 60 -7.92 -6.79 7.02
CA SER A 60 -9.14 -5.99 7.20
C SER A 60 -10.36 -6.71 6.65
N ALA A 61 -10.27 -7.32 5.47
CA ALA A 61 -11.34 -8.14 4.90
C ALA A 61 -11.66 -9.34 5.80
N ALA A 62 -10.64 -10.05 6.29
CA ALA A 62 -10.80 -11.18 7.16
C ALA A 62 -11.55 -10.82 8.45
N LEU A 63 -11.16 -9.74 9.13
CA LEU A 63 -11.79 -9.32 10.38
C LEU A 63 -13.25 -8.93 10.16
N HIS A 64 -13.56 -8.20 9.09
CA HIS A 64 -14.94 -7.85 8.76
C HIS A 64 -15.81 -9.06 8.36
N LEU A 65 -15.22 -10.11 7.76
CA LEU A 65 -15.91 -11.38 7.47
C LEU A 65 -16.18 -12.19 8.74
N LEU A 66 -15.20 -12.26 9.67
CA LEU A 66 -15.39 -12.91 10.98
C LEU A 66 -16.57 -12.30 11.74
N ARG A 67 -16.66 -10.96 11.78
CA ARG A 67 -17.77 -10.22 12.40
C ARG A 67 -19.12 -10.44 11.70
N ARG A 68 -19.11 -11.02 10.49
CA ARG A 68 -20.29 -11.45 9.73
C ARG A 68 -20.55 -12.95 9.80
N ASN A 69 -19.99 -13.57 10.84
CA ASN A 69 -20.16 -14.99 11.11
C ASN A 69 -19.65 -15.93 10.02
N PHE A 70 -18.57 -15.52 9.32
CA PHE A 70 -17.80 -16.44 8.46
C PHE A 70 -16.73 -17.18 9.26
N SER A 71 -16.40 -18.40 8.82
CA SER A 71 -15.13 -19.06 9.18
C SER A 71 -14.06 -18.60 8.18
N VAL A 72 -12.98 -17.97 8.65
CA VAL A 72 -12.01 -17.31 7.77
C VAL A 72 -10.62 -17.89 7.90
N ASP A 73 -10.05 -18.30 6.77
CA ASP A 73 -8.64 -18.65 6.62
C ASP A 73 -7.91 -17.52 5.88
N VAL A 74 -6.89 -16.93 6.49
CA VAL A 74 -5.98 -16.00 5.82
C VAL A 74 -4.71 -16.75 5.44
N ILE A 75 -4.39 -16.80 4.15
CA ILE A 75 -3.30 -17.62 3.61
C ILE A 75 -2.25 -16.69 2.99
N ASP A 76 -1.02 -16.73 3.50
CA ASP A 76 0.12 -15.96 2.96
C ASP A 76 1.42 -16.77 3.15
N GLU A 77 2.36 -16.62 2.22
CA GLU A 77 3.70 -17.19 2.34
C GLU A 77 4.61 -16.43 3.29
N LEU A 78 4.28 -15.18 3.61
CA LEU A 78 5.01 -14.34 4.55
C LEU A 78 4.23 -14.21 5.87
N PRO A 79 4.93 -13.98 6.98
CA PRO A 79 4.27 -13.56 8.22
C PRO A 79 3.41 -12.31 7.99
N ALA A 80 2.31 -12.20 8.73
CA ALA A 80 1.35 -11.12 8.57
C ALA A 80 2.00 -9.73 8.60
N GLY A 81 1.70 -8.93 7.58
CA GLY A 81 2.19 -7.56 7.43
C GLY A 81 3.62 -7.42 6.89
N GLU A 82 4.36 -8.49 6.61
CA GLU A 82 5.77 -8.40 6.20
C GLU A 82 5.98 -8.16 4.68
N GLY A 83 4.91 -8.03 3.91
CA GLY A 83 4.94 -7.56 2.52
C GLY A 83 5.01 -6.04 2.39
N ALA A 84 4.33 -5.50 1.38
CA ALA A 84 4.30 -4.06 1.10
C ALA A 84 3.78 -3.20 2.28
N SER A 85 2.99 -3.77 3.18
CA SER A 85 2.47 -3.08 4.37
C SER A 85 3.56 -2.73 5.37
N PHE A 86 4.59 -3.57 5.55
CA PHE A 86 5.73 -3.32 6.45
C PHE A 86 6.50 -2.05 6.09
N GLY A 87 6.81 -1.90 4.81
CA GLY A 87 7.65 -0.81 4.32
C GLY A 87 6.89 0.45 3.91
N ASN A 88 5.60 0.55 4.23
CA ASN A 88 4.80 1.73 3.93
C ASN A 88 5.37 2.99 4.61
N SER A 89 5.16 4.16 3.98
CA SER A 89 5.56 5.47 4.54
C SER A 89 4.83 5.85 5.83
N GLY A 90 3.78 5.12 6.18
CA GLY A 90 2.96 5.35 7.36
C GLY A 90 1.94 6.47 7.19
N PHE A 91 1.82 7.09 6.04
CA PHE A 91 0.84 8.16 5.82
C PHE A 91 -0.59 7.60 5.83
N LEU A 92 -1.48 8.31 6.52
CA LEU A 92 -2.92 8.11 6.53
C LEU A 92 -3.57 9.36 5.94
N VAL A 93 -3.90 9.28 4.65
CA VAL A 93 -4.26 10.45 3.84
C VAL A 93 -5.77 10.52 3.62
N ALA A 94 -6.52 10.68 4.71
CA ALA A 94 -7.98 10.72 4.71
C ALA A 94 -8.54 11.83 3.80
N ASP A 95 -7.88 12.97 3.79
CA ASP A 95 -8.26 14.16 3.03
C ASP A 95 -7.45 14.36 1.74
N THR A 96 -6.72 13.33 1.32
CA THR A 96 -6.01 13.37 0.03
C THR A 96 -6.64 12.37 -0.92
N ALA A 97 -7.24 12.88 -1.98
CA ALA A 97 -7.92 12.09 -3.00
C ALA A 97 -7.38 12.43 -4.40
N VAL A 98 -6.07 12.52 -4.52
CA VAL A 98 -5.36 12.86 -5.76
C VAL A 98 -4.85 11.58 -6.41
N PRO A 99 -5.37 11.18 -7.59
CA PRO A 99 -4.82 10.06 -8.35
C PRO A 99 -3.37 10.31 -8.77
N THR A 100 -2.61 9.26 -9.02
CA THR A 100 -1.25 9.37 -9.54
C THR A 100 -1.22 9.78 -11.00
N SER A 101 -2.23 9.40 -11.79
CA SER A 101 -2.42 9.76 -13.18
C SER A 101 -3.03 11.16 -13.31
N LEU A 102 -2.22 12.21 -13.21
CA LEU A 102 -2.68 13.60 -13.34
C LEU A 102 -2.56 14.12 -14.78
N PRO A 103 -3.42 15.09 -15.18
CA PRO A 103 -3.26 15.78 -16.45
C PRO A 103 -1.87 16.39 -16.62
N GLY A 104 -1.26 16.19 -17.78
CA GLY A 104 0.07 16.71 -18.07
C GLY A 104 1.24 15.90 -17.51
N VAL A 105 0.99 14.77 -16.81
CA VAL A 105 2.05 13.91 -16.27
C VAL A 105 2.99 13.39 -17.37
N MET A 106 2.47 13.09 -18.55
CA MET A 106 3.26 12.58 -19.67
C MET A 106 4.39 13.53 -20.12
N TRP A 107 4.18 14.86 -20.01
CA TRP A 107 5.19 15.85 -20.36
C TRP A 107 6.35 15.92 -19.37
N LYS A 108 6.17 15.38 -18.16
CA LYS A 108 7.20 15.30 -17.13
C LYS A 108 8.05 14.01 -17.22
N ILE A 109 7.49 12.96 -17.83
CA ILE A 109 8.14 11.64 -17.92
C ILE A 109 9.53 11.70 -18.59
N PRO A 110 9.74 12.36 -19.75
CA PRO A 110 11.06 12.41 -20.37
C PRO A 110 12.13 13.04 -19.47
N LYS A 111 11.79 14.11 -18.74
CA LYS A 111 12.68 14.74 -17.77
C LYS A 111 13.01 13.81 -16.61
N TRP A 112 12.05 13.05 -16.13
CA TRP A 112 12.25 12.11 -15.01
C TRP A 112 13.11 10.90 -15.42
N LEU A 113 12.92 10.40 -16.64
CA LEU A 113 13.72 9.30 -17.19
C LEU A 113 15.18 9.70 -17.47
N ALA A 114 15.43 10.97 -17.80
CA ALA A 114 16.78 11.49 -18.01
C ALA A 114 17.61 11.57 -16.71
N ASP A 115 16.95 11.59 -15.54
CA ASP A 115 17.61 11.61 -14.24
C ASP A 115 17.71 10.17 -13.68
N PRO A 116 18.93 9.61 -13.59
CA PRO A 116 19.12 8.23 -13.13
C PRO A 116 18.64 7.95 -11.69
N VAL A 117 18.47 8.98 -10.88
CA VAL A 117 17.96 8.93 -9.50
C VAL A 117 16.66 9.70 -9.33
N GLY A 118 16.09 10.15 -10.43
CA GLY A 118 14.81 10.87 -10.49
C GLY A 118 13.64 10.10 -9.88
N PRO A 119 12.49 10.76 -9.71
CA PRO A 119 11.34 10.18 -9.01
C PRO A 119 10.74 8.98 -9.74
N PHE A 120 10.97 8.84 -11.05
CA PHE A 120 10.45 7.78 -11.89
C PHE A 120 11.55 7.11 -12.70
N ALA A 121 11.54 5.78 -12.76
CA ALA A 121 12.41 4.99 -13.64
C ALA A 121 11.60 3.88 -14.31
N LEU A 122 12.03 3.53 -15.50
CA LEU A 122 11.49 2.45 -16.30
C LEU A 122 12.65 1.57 -16.78
N ASP A 123 12.62 0.30 -16.43
CA ASP A 123 13.61 -0.67 -16.86
C ASP A 123 13.49 -0.92 -18.36
N ALA A 124 14.60 -0.78 -19.09
CA ALA A 124 14.61 -0.87 -20.55
C ALA A 124 14.15 -2.26 -21.07
N ALA A 125 14.49 -3.33 -20.35
CA ALA A 125 14.08 -4.69 -20.73
C ALA A 125 12.59 -4.94 -20.42
N TYR A 126 11.97 -4.11 -19.58
CA TYR A 126 10.57 -4.25 -19.17
C TYR A 126 9.60 -3.33 -19.92
N VAL A 127 10.09 -2.35 -20.69
CA VAL A 127 9.29 -1.32 -21.41
C VAL A 127 8.13 -1.93 -22.19
N LEU A 128 8.39 -2.95 -23.02
CA LEU A 128 7.35 -3.55 -23.87
C LEU A 128 6.25 -4.22 -23.06
N ARG A 129 6.59 -4.78 -21.89
CA ARG A 129 5.61 -5.39 -20.98
C ARG A 129 4.78 -4.33 -20.25
N ALA A 130 5.41 -3.22 -19.88
CA ALA A 130 4.75 -2.10 -19.20
C ALA A 130 3.89 -1.25 -20.14
N LEU A 131 4.14 -1.26 -21.45
CA LEU A 131 3.50 -0.38 -22.42
C LEU A 131 1.95 -0.39 -22.36
N PRO A 132 1.26 -1.55 -22.28
CA PRO A 132 -0.22 -1.54 -22.19
C PRO A 132 -0.73 -0.86 -20.92
N TRP A 133 0.01 -0.97 -19.81
CA TRP A 133 -0.31 -0.27 -18.56
C TRP A 133 -0.05 1.23 -18.68
N LEU A 134 1.10 1.62 -19.24
CA LEU A 134 1.47 3.02 -19.43
C LEU A 134 0.47 3.76 -20.33
N LEU A 135 0.00 3.12 -21.40
CA LEU A 135 -1.03 3.71 -22.29
C LEU A 135 -2.34 3.94 -21.51
N ARG A 136 -2.79 2.97 -20.71
CA ARG A 136 -3.97 3.13 -19.85
C ARG A 136 -3.77 4.21 -18.78
N PHE A 137 -2.57 4.32 -18.23
CA PHE A 137 -2.23 5.37 -17.27
C PHE A 137 -2.33 6.77 -17.89
N VAL A 138 -1.86 6.94 -19.12
CA VAL A 138 -2.03 8.20 -19.88
C VAL A 138 -3.50 8.46 -20.17
N MET A 139 -4.28 7.46 -20.58
CA MET A 139 -5.72 7.62 -20.80
C MET A 139 -6.46 8.00 -19.50
N ALA A 140 -6.07 7.42 -18.38
CA ALA A 140 -6.63 7.72 -17.07
C ALA A 140 -6.30 9.14 -16.58
N SER A 141 -5.30 9.82 -17.17
CA SER A 141 -4.95 11.21 -16.85
C SER A 141 -5.89 12.26 -17.48
N ALA A 142 -6.88 11.85 -18.27
CA ALA A 142 -7.91 12.75 -18.76
C ALA A 142 -8.69 13.40 -17.59
N GLN A 143 -8.93 14.70 -17.63
CA GLN A 143 -9.54 15.46 -16.53
C GLN A 143 -10.82 14.81 -15.99
N SER A 144 -11.73 14.40 -16.91
CA SER A 144 -13.00 13.77 -16.53
C SER A 144 -12.79 12.47 -15.74
N GLN A 145 -11.81 11.67 -16.13
CA GLN A 145 -11.46 10.43 -15.44
C GLN A 145 -10.82 10.71 -14.09
N VAL A 146 -9.91 11.69 -14.02
CA VAL A 146 -9.27 12.11 -12.76
C VAL A 146 -10.31 12.59 -11.74
N PHE A 147 -11.33 13.36 -12.16
CA PHE A 147 -12.43 13.75 -11.26
C PHE A 147 -13.23 12.57 -10.75
N LYS A 148 -13.54 11.58 -11.61
CA LYS A 148 -14.23 10.35 -11.19
C LYS A 148 -13.40 9.56 -10.18
N SER A 149 -12.13 9.35 -10.49
CA SER A 149 -11.19 8.64 -9.59
C SER A 149 -11.02 9.37 -8.27
N SER A 150 -10.86 10.69 -8.27
CA SER A 150 -10.74 11.49 -7.05
C SER A 150 -11.98 11.38 -6.16
N LYS A 151 -13.18 11.44 -6.73
CA LYS A 151 -14.43 11.28 -5.98
C LYS A 151 -14.50 9.90 -5.31
N ALA A 152 -14.15 8.85 -6.05
CA ALA A 152 -14.12 7.50 -5.53
C ALA A 152 -13.04 7.34 -4.43
N LEU A 153 -11.80 7.81 -4.64
CA LEU A 153 -10.77 7.81 -3.61
C LEU A 153 -11.22 8.55 -2.35
N ARG A 154 -11.89 9.70 -2.51
CA ARG A 154 -12.44 10.45 -1.37
C ARG A 154 -13.43 9.61 -0.56
N GLN A 155 -14.36 8.92 -1.21
CA GLN A 155 -15.32 8.03 -0.54
C GLN A 155 -14.63 6.91 0.24
N LEU A 156 -13.56 6.34 -0.32
CA LEU A 156 -12.83 5.23 0.28
C LEU A 156 -11.94 5.67 1.46
N HIS A 157 -11.42 6.91 1.42
CA HIS A 157 -10.40 7.37 2.36
C HIS A 157 -10.96 8.17 3.54
N THR A 158 -12.05 8.91 3.35
CA THR A 158 -12.57 9.91 4.32
C THR A 158 -12.69 9.36 5.74
N ARG A 159 -13.07 8.10 5.91
CA ARG A 159 -13.26 7.47 7.23
C ARG A 159 -12.11 6.55 7.66
N THR A 160 -10.90 6.80 7.19
CA THR A 160 -9.76 5.91 7.47
C THR A 160 -9.46 5.78 8.97
N PHE A 161 -9.56 6.86 9.74
CA PHE A 161 -9.27 6.85 11.18
C PHE A 161 -10.35 6.09 11.97
N GLU A 162 -11.62 6.28 11.63
CA GLU A 162 -12.72 5.55 12.23
C GLU A 162 -12.63 4.04 11.93
N HIS A 163 -12.30 3.68 10.70
CA HIS A 163 -12.07 2.28 10.34
C HIS A 163 -10.88 1.68 11.08
N TRP A 164 -9.78 2.42 11.24
CA TRP A 164 -8.64 1.94 12.02
C TRP A 164 -9.00 1.77 13.50
N LEU A 165 -9.71 2.73 14.09
CA LEU A 165 -10.17 2.65 15.47
C LEU A 165 -11.05 1.40 15.71
N ASP A 166 -11.99 1.14 14.79
CA ASP A 166 -12.85 -0.05 14.83
C ASP A 166 -12.05 -1.36 14.75
N LEU A 167 -11.03 -1.42 13.86
CA LEU A 167 -10.28 -2.64 13.61
C LEU A 167 -9.29 -2.99 14.72
N VAL A 168 -8.60 -2.01 15.31
CA VAL A 168 -7.51 -2.27 16.27
C VAL A 168 -7.84 -1.90 17.71
N GLY A 169 -8.95 -1.19 17.93
CA GLY A 169 -9.37 -0.69 19.24
C GLY A 169 -8.62 0.57 19.70
N PRO A 170 -9.15 1.28 20.72
CA PRO A 170 -8.65 2.59 21.13
C PRO A 170 -7.22 2.56 21.62
N GLU A 171 -6.85 1.60 22.44
CA GLU A 171 -5.48 1.50 23.02
C GLU A 171 -4.39 1.39 21.93
N THR A 172 -4.61 0.53 20.93
CA THR A 172 -3.67 0.34 19.82
C THR A 172 -3.67 1.53 18.89
N PHE A 173 -4.86 2.11 18.65
CA PHE A 173 -5.03 3.31 17.84
C PHE A 173 -4.22 4.47 18.41
N ASP A 174 -4.41 4.81 19.69
CA ASP A 174 -3.72 5.93 20.36
C ASP A 174 -2.20 5.72 20.44
N LYS A 175 -1.76 4.48 20.59
CA LYS A 175 -0.34 4.12 20.58
C LYS A 175 0.30 4.35 19.20
N LEU A 176 -0.36 3.92 18.12
CA LEU A 176 0.27 3.77 16.81
C LEU A 176 -0.16 4.79 15.75
N ILE A 177 -1.26 5.52 15.95
CA ILE A 177 -1.80 6.47 14.97
C ILE A 177 -1.78 7.89 15.53
N ARG A 178 -1.50 8.85 14.66
CA ARG A 178 -1.52 10.30 14.95
C ARG A 178 -2.42 10.99 13.94
N ARG A 179 -3.41 11.75 14.43
CA ARG A 179 -4.34 12.56 13.63
C ARG A 179 -3.92 14.04 13.74
N ASN A 180 -2.72 14.33 13.33
CA ASN A 180 -2.10 15.64 13.50
C ASN A 180 -1.83 16.37 12.18
N GLY A 181 -2.45 15.94 11.09
CA GLY A 181 -2.28 16.51 9.77
C GLY A 181 -1.06 16.01 9.03
N GLN A 182 -0.79 16.63 7.89
CA GLN A 182 0.36 16.36 7.02
C GLN A 182 0.81 17.66 6.37
N ILE A 183 2.10 17.85 6.21
CA ILE A 183 2.68 19.02 5.56
C ILE A 183 3.26 18.62 4.19
N TYR A 184 2.86 19.33 3.16
CA TYR A 184 3.49 19.29 1.84
C TYR A 184 4.46 20.46 1.74
N VAL A 185 5.66 20.25 1.22
CA VAL A 185 6.66 21.31 1.07
C VAL A 185 7.20 21.40 -0.34
N TRP A 186 7.55 22.59 -0.77
CA TRP A 186 8.13 22.92 -2.07
C TRP A 186 9.42 23.71 -1.90
N GLU A 187 10.40 23.37 -2.73
CA GLU A 187 11.64 24.15 -2.88
C GLU A 187 11.43 25.31 -3.86
N GLY A 188 12.17 26.40 -3.61
CA GLY A 188 12.26 27.56 -4.48
C GLY A 188 11.17 28.60 -4.28
N GLU A 189 11.54 29.86 -4.40
CA GLU A 189 10.67 31.03 -4.15
C GLU A 189 9.44 31.09 -5.06
N ARG A 190 9.54 30.58 -6.30
CA ARG A 190 8.44 30.55 -7.26
C ARG A 190 7.48 29.39 -7.06
N ALA A 191 7.66 28.59 -6.02
CA ALA A 191 6.76 27.49 -5.71
C ALA A 191 5.36 28.02 -5.38
N SER A 192 4.34 27.37 -5.95
CA SER A 192 2.95 27.72 -5.69
C SER A 192 2.16 26.47 -5.31
N PRO A 193 1.85 26.26 -4.01
CA PRO A 193 1.05 25.13 -3.52
C PRO A 193 -0.38 25.11 -4.09
N THR A 194 -0.89 26.28 -4.45
CA THR A 194 -2.25 26.48 -4.99
C THR A 194 -2.31 26.55 -6.51
N ALA A 195 -1.18 26.38 -7.21
CA ALA A 195 -1.15 26.33 -8.65
C ALA A 195 -1.43 24.90 -9.15
N GLY A 196 -2.19 24.82 -10.23
CA GLY A 196 -2.36 23.61 -10.98
C GLY A 196 -3.57 22.76 -10.58
N PHE A 197 -3.62 21.57 -11.18
CA PHE A 197 -4.81 20.72 -11.16
C PHE A 197 -5.07 20.08 -9.77
N GLU A 198 -4.04 19.85 -8.97
CA GLU A 198 -4.20 19.31 -7.61
C GLU A 198 -4.96 20.27 -6.70
N ASP A 199 -4.74 21.59 -6.82
CA ASP A 199 -5.48 22.59 -6.07
C ASP A 199 -6.96 22.64 -6.49
N LEU A 200 -7.21 22.59 -7.78
CA LEU A 200 -8.58 22.49 -8.29
C LEU A 200 -9.32 21.27 -7.71
N LEU A 201 -8.64 20.10 -7.63
CA LEU A 201 -9.21 18.91 -7.02
C LEU A 201 -9.52 19.11 -5.53
N ARG A 202 -8.59 19.67 -4.74
CA ARG A 202 -8.80 19.93 -3.31
C ARG A 202 -10.01 20.82 -3.08
N ARG A 203 -10.09 21.95 -3.77
CA ARG A 203 -11.23 22.89 -3.65
C ARG A 203 -12.55 22.23 -4.06
N ARG A 204 -12.56 21.49 -5.16
CA ARG A 204 -13.78 20.82 -5.67
C ARG A 204 -14.27 19.71 -4.74
N LEU A 205 -13.37 19.06 -4.01
CA LEU A 205 -13.69 18.01 -3.05
C LEU A 205 -13.92 18.53 -1.62
N GLY A 206 -13.85 19.84 -1.41
CA GLY A 206 -14.02 20.44 -0.09
C GLY A 206 -12.94 20.03 0.91
N ILE A 207 -11.70 19.84 0.44
CA ILE A 207 -10.57 19.48 1.29
C ILE A 207 -10.05 20.75 1.96
N GLU A 208 -10.03 20.76 3.30
CA GLU A 208 -9.45 21.85 4.08
C GLU A 208 -7.93 21.80 4.01
N PHE A 209 -7.31 22.96 3.86
CA PHE A 209 -5.87 23.13 3.89
C PHE A 209 -5.47 24.55 4.25
N GLU A 210 -4.29 24.69 4.85
CA GLU A 210 -3.65 25.96 5.17
C GLU A 210 -2.38 26.12 4.32
N ILE A 211 -2.19 27.31 3.72
CA ILE A 211 -0.93 27.65 3.03
C ILE A 211 0.06 28.10 4.09
N LEU A 212 1.24 27.51 4.07
CA LEU A 212 2.30 27.83 5.01
C LEU A 212 3.38 28.67 4.32
N GLU A 213 3.63 29.83 4.85
CA GLU A 213 4.79 30.67 4.53
C GLU A 213 6.04 30.19 5.27
N GLN A 214 7.20 30.65 4.85
CA GLN A 214 8.49 30.13 5.30
C GLN A 214 8.66 30.14 6.83
N ASP A 215 8.26 31.21 7.51
CA ASP A 215 8.40 31.31 8.97
C ASP A 215 7.52 30.30 9.70
N ARG A 216 6.29 30.09 9.20
CA ARG A 216 5.39 29.10 9.75
C ARG A 216 5.90 27.67 9.53
N ILE A 217 6.48 27.42 8.37
CA ILE A 217 7.14 26.12 8.07
C ILE A 217 8.28 25.86 9.05
N ARG A 218 9.16 26.85 9.30
CA ARG A 218 10.27 26.73 10.26
C ARG A 218 9.82 26.50 11.70
N GLN A 219 8.71 27.11 12.10
CA GLN A 219 8.10 26.85 13.41
C GLN A 219 7.59 25.43 13.54
N MET A 220 6.90 24.92 12.50
CA MET A 220 6.33 23.56 12.51
C MET A 220 7.37 22.47 12.26
N LEU A 221 8.43 22.77 11.52
CA LEU A 221 9.49 21.84 11.10
C LEU A 221 10.88 22.44 11.42
N PRO A 222 11.30 22.48 12.68
CA PRO A 222 12.61 23.01 13.05
C PRO A 222 13.76 22.29 12.32
N GLY A 223 14.76 23.05 11.88
CA GLY A 223 15.91 22.50 11.15
C GLY A 223 15.67 22.19 9.67
N ILE A 224 14.48 22.49 9.14
CA ILE A 224 14.22 22.31 7.70
C ILE A 224 15.06 23.28 6.87
N SER A 225 15.48 22.83 5.70
CA SER A 225 16.30 23.61 4.77
C SER A 225 15.72 25.00 4.48
N PRO A 226 16.56 26.06 4.45
CA PRO A 226 16.14 27.40 4.08
C PRO A 226 15.63 27.52 2.65
N ASN A 227 15.89 26.52 1.79
CA ASN A 227 15.38 26.45 0.42
C ASN A 227 13.91 26.03 0.32
N ILE A 228 13.26 25.71 1.44
CA ILE A 228 11.82 25.45 1.52
C ILE A 228 11.10 26.79 1.77
N PHE A 229 10.38 27.26 0.75
CA PHE A 229 9.73 28.57 0.78
C PHE A 229 8.23 28.50 0.99
N LYS A 230 7.59 27.43 0.55
CA LYS A 230 6.14 27.25 0.61
C LYS A 230 5.76 25.88 1.12
N GLY A 231 4.69 25.86 1.87
CA GLY A 231 4.08 24.63 2.35
C GLY A 231 2.56 24.65 2.24
N LEU A 232 1.98 23.47 2.46
CA LEU A 232 0.55 23.28 2.54
C LEU A 232 0.28 22.26 3.63
N TYR A 233 -0.46 22.66 4.65
CA TYR A 233 -0.89 21.80 5.75
C TYR A 233 -2.29 21.27 5.49
N ILE A 234 -2.49 19.96 5.63
CA ILE A 234 -3.78 19.29 5.49
C ILE A 234 -4.17 18.68 6.84
N PRO A 235 -5.05 19.31 7.62
CA PRO A 235 -5.37 18.89 8.99
C PRO A 235 -6.06 17.53 9.08
N GLY A 236 -6.88 17.16 8.08
CA GLY A 236 -7.59 15.89 8.04
C GLY A 236 -6.74 14.66 7.76
N ASN A 237 -5.44 14.82 7.46
CA ASN A 237 -4.50 13.72 7.31
C ASN A 237 -3.83 13.35 8.64
N GLY A 238 -2.98 12.33 8.61
CA GLY A 238 -2.18 11.89 9.74
C GLY A 238 -1.22 10.78 9.35
N HIS A 239 -0.75 10.03 10.34
CA HIS A 239 0.21 8.96 10.10
C HIS A 239 0.18 7.88 11.17
N THR A 240 0.81 6.75 10.86
CA THR A 240 1.19 5.77 11.87
C THR A 240 2.68 5.83 12.15
N VAL A 241 3.04 5.69 13.41
CA VAL A 241 4.45 5.65 13.85
C VAL A 241 5.10 4.29 13.62
N ASN A 242 4.33 3.25 13.30
CA ASN A 242 4.84 1.91 13.00
C ASN A 242 3.84 1.09 12.17
N PRO A 243 3.91 1.12 10.83
CA PRO A 243 3.01 0.34 9.97
C PRO A 243 3.07 -1.17 10.24
N GLY A 244 4.27 -1.71 10.51
CA GLY A 244 4.45 -3.13 10.79
C GLY A 244 3.74 -3.58 12.07
N LYS A 245 3.88 -2.83 13.17
CA LYS A 245 3.15 -3.10 14.42
C LYS A 245 1.64 -2.95 14.25
N LEU A 246 1.20 -1.94 13.49
CA LEU A 246 -0.21 -1.71 13.23
C LEU A 246 -0.87 -2.89 12.51
N VAL A 247 -0.22 -3.44 11.49
CA VAL A 247 -0.75 -4.60 10.76
C VAL A 247 -0.63 -5.90 11.59
N LYS A 248 0.41 -6.03 12.42
CA LYS A 248 0.51 -7.17 13.37
C LYS A 248 -0.58 -7.11 14.45
N ALA A 249 -0.96 -5.92 14.91
CA ALA A 249 -2.11 -5.77 15.82
C ALA A 249 -3.41 -6.20 15.15
N LEU A 250 -3.62 -5.84 13.87
CA LEU A 250 -4.76 -6.30 13.10
C LEU A 250 -4.77 -7.83 12.92
N ALA A 251 -3.61 -8.45 12.66
CA ALA A 251 -3.48 -9.89 12.57
C ALA A 251 -3.82 -10.59 13.90
N LYS A 252 -3.41 -10.00 15.02
CA LYS A 252 -3.76 -10.48 16.37
C LYS A 252 -5.28 -10.45 16.57
N ARG A 253 -5.95 -9.36 16.17
CA ARG A 253 -7.43 -9.26 16.22
C ARG A 253 -8.11 -10.35 15.39
N VAL A 254 -7.61 -10.65 14.19
CA VAL A 254 -8.14 -11.75 13.36
C VAL A 254 -8.08 -13.09 14.10
N LEU A 255 -6.98 -13.39 14.81
CA LEU A 255 -6.85 -14.60 15.61
C LEU A 255 -7.78 -14.60 16.83
N GLU A 256 -7.88 -13.48 17.55
CA GLU A 256 -8.75 -13.31 18.72
C GLU A 256 -10.23 -13.48 18.36
N GLU A 257 -10.65 -13.06 17.18
CA GLU A 257 -12.03 -13.22 16.68
C GLU A 257 -12.26 -14.57 15.97
N GLY A 258 -11.30 -15.53 16.10
CA GLY A 258 -11.43 -16.93 15.67
C GLY A 258 -11.02 -17.20 14.22
N GLY A 259 -10.37 -16.26 13.55
CA GLY A 259 -9.74 -16.49 12.24
C GLY A 259 -8.46 -17.32 12.35
N ARG A 260 -8.02 -17.89 11.23
CA ARG A 260 -6.76 -18.66 11.15
C ARG A 260 -5.79 -17.97 10.21
N LEU A 261 -4.51 -17.90 10.60
CA LEU A 261 -3.41 -17.47 9.75
C LEU A 261 -2.64 -18.70 9.29
N ILE A 262 -2.60 -18.92 7.98
CA ILE A 262 -2.00 -20.11 7.37
C ILE A 262 -0.76 -19.67 6.58
N HIS A 263 0.41 -20.18 6.99
CA HIS A 263 1.68 -19.83 6.36
C HIS A 263 1.97 -20.75 5.17
N GLU A 264 1.30 -20.46 4.04
CA GLU A 264 1.40 -21.22 2.80
C GLU A 264 1.35 -20.27 1.61
N ARG A 265 1.94 -20.68 0.49
CA ARG A 265 1.81 -19.98 -0.79
C ARG A 265 0.73 -20.60 -1.64
N VAL A 266 -0.30 -19.82 -1.98
CA VAL A 266 -1.30 -20.23 -2.98
C VAL A 266 -0.67 -20.13 -4.37
N LEU A 267 -0.65 -21.26 -5.08
CA LEU A 267 -0.05 -21.40 -6.41
C LEU A 267 -1.07 -21.23 -7.52
N LYS A 268 -2.29 -21.74 -7.30
CA LYS A 268 -3.36 -21.79 -8.31
C LYS A 268 -4.73 -21.85 -7.66
N LEU A 269 -5.72 -21.31 -8.35
CA LEU A 269 -7.14 -21.42 -8.04
C LEU A 269 -7.86 -22.16 -9.17
N MET A 270 -8.78 -23.06 -8.84
CA MET A 270 -9.66 -23.71 -9.79
C MET A 270 -11.10 -23.75 -9.26
N PRO A 271 -12.12 -23.56 -10.13
CA PRO A 271 -13.49 -23.85 -9.74
C PRO A 271 -13.61 -25.29 -9.26
N HIS A 272 -14.44 -25.54 -8.24
CA HIS A 272 -14.73 -26.88 -7.74
C HIS A 272 -16.15 -27.28 -8.14
N GLU A 273 -16.33 -28.55 -8.58
CA GLU A 273 -17.62 -29.16 -8.86
C GLU A 273 -18.42 -29.20 -7.54
N GLY A 274 -19.58 -28.58 -7.48
CA GLY A 274 -20.39 -28.53 -6.25
C GLY A 274 -20.36 -27.20 -5.49
N ALA A 275 -19.85 -26.15 -6.09
CA ALA A 275 -19.72 -24.77 -5.64
C ALA A 275 -18.45 -24.47 -4.82
N GLY A 276 -17.81 -23.36 -5.15
CA GLY A 276 -16.60 -22.85 -4.49
C GLY A 276 -15.34 -23.03 -5.32
N TRP A 277 -14.21 -22.91 -4.62
CA TRP A 277 -12.88 -22.85 -5.23
C TRP A 277 -11.91 -23.79 -4.52
N MET A 278 -11.16 -24.55 -5.31
CA MET A 278 -10.01 -25.30 -4.84
C MET A 278 -8.76 -24.42 -4.91
N LEU A 279 -8.12 -24.20 -3.77
CA LEU A 279 -6.87 -23.48 -3.62
C LEU A 279 -5.74 -24.52 -3.55
N PHE A 280 -4.86 -24.51 -4.52
CA PHE A 280 -3.66 -25.33 -4.53
C PHE A 280 -2.54 -24.52 -3.89
N THR A 281 -2.03 -25.01 -2.76
CA THR A 281 -0.91 -24.37 -2.07
C THR A 281 0.36 -25.20 -2.23
N ASN A 282 1.48 -24.69 -1.75
CA ASN A 282 2.75 -25.42 -1.71
C ASN A 282 2.78 -26.53 -0.65
N VAL A 283 1.74 -26.66 0.18
CA VAL A 283 1.64 -27.64 1.28
C VAL A 283 0.44 -28.57 1.10
N ALA A 284 -0.75 -28.02 0.83
CA ALA A 284 -2.00 -28.78 0.76
C ALA A 284 -3.01 -28.16 -0.20
N ASN A 285 -4.03 -28.94 -0.57
CA ASN A 285 -5.20 -28.42 -1.27
C ASN A 285 -6.26 -27.99 -0.24
N ARG A 286 -6.90 -26.86 -0.49
CA ARG A 286 -7.93 -26.28 0.40
C ARG A 286 -9.17 -25.92 -0.40
N LEU A 287 -10.33 -26.21 0.15
CA LEU A 287 -11.61 -25.85 -0.45
C LEU A 287 -12.21 -24.65 0.32
N SER A 288 -12.77 -23.71 -0.42
CA SER A 288 -13.54 -22.59 0.16
C SER A 288 -14.65 -22.16 -0.79
N SER A 289 -15.83 -21.88 -0.23
CA SER A 289 -16.95 -21.37 -1.02
C SER A 289 -16.76 -19.91 -1.46
N ASN A 290 -16.00 -19.12 -0.70
CA ASN A 290 -15.66 -17.74 -1.05
C ASN A 290 -14.16 -17.52 -0.97
N VAL A 291 -13.58 -16.92 -2.02
CA VAL A 291 -12.16 -16.60 -2.09
C VAL A 291 -11.98 -15.11 -2.36
N ILE A 292 -11.25 -14.44 -1.50
CA ILE A 292 -10.90 -13.03 -1.63
C ILE A 292 -9.41 -12.94 -1.97
N ILE A 293 -9.09 -12.51 -3.20
CA ILE A 293 -7.72 -12.26 -3.62
C ILE A 293 -7.30 -10.88 -3.09
N ALA A 294 -6.36 -10.87 -2.14
CA ALA A 294 -5.76 -9.67 -1.53
C ALA A 294 -4.21 -9.73 -1.62
N GLY A 295 -3.68 -10.42 -2.63
CA GLY A 295 -2.25 -10.71 -2.83
C GLY A 295 -1.41 -9.52 -3.34
N GLY A 296 -1.92 -8.29 -3.21
CA GLY A 296 -1.18 -7.08 -3.61
C GLY A 296 -0.75 -7.13 -5.08
N ALA A 297 0.53 -6.87 -5.34
CA ALA A 297 1.08 -6.85 -6.70
C ALA A 297 1.12 -8.24 -7.37
N TRP A 298 1.01 -9.33 -6.61
CA TRP A 298 1.00 -10.71 -7.13
C TRP A 298 -0.39 -11.21 -7.53
N SER A 299 -1.45 -10.43 -7.35
CA SER A 299 -2.84 -10.85 -7.58
C SER A 299 -3.08 -11.38 -9.00
N ASN A 300 -2.47 -10.79 -10.03
CA ASN A 300 -2.61 -11.27 -11.40
C ASN A 300 -2.02 -12.69 -11.63
N ARG A 301 -1.06 -13.14 -10.81
CA ARG A 301 -0.53 -14.51 -10.88
C ARG A 301 -1.59 -15.55 -10.51
N LEU A 302 -2.53 -15.17 -9.64
CA LEU A 302 -3.65 -16.01 -9.25
C LEU A 302 -4.85 -15.87 -10.20
N LEU A 303 -5.06 -14.70 -10.77
CA LEU A 303 -6.14 -14.45 -11.71
C LEU A 303 -5.91 -15.10 -13.08
N GLY A 304 -4.68 -15.12 -13.57
CA GLY A 304 -4.31 -15.66 -14.87
C GLY A 304 -4.83 -17.09 -15.11
N PRO A 305 -4.57 -18.05 -14.21
CA PRO A 305 -5.08 -19.43 -14.33
C PRO A 305 -6.61 -19.52 -14.32
N CYS A 306 -7.32 -18.51 -13.79
CA CYS A 306 -8.79 -18.42 -13.82
C CYS A 306 -9.33 -17.81 -15.12
N GLY A 307 -8.48 -17.49 -16.10
CA GLY A 307 -8.84 -16.78 -17.32
C GLY A 307 -9.17 -15.29 -17.11
N LEU A 308 -8.70 -14.72 -16.00
CA LEU A 308 -8.92 -13.31 -15.61
C LEU A 308 -7.61 -12.55 -15.63
N SER A 309 -7.68 -11.26 -15.91
CA SER A 309 -6.57 -10.34 -15.68
C SER A 309 -7.07 -8.92 -15.51
N VAL A 310 -6.34 -8.11 -14.75
CA VAL A 310 -6.59 -6.67 -14.63
C VAL A 310 -5.29 -5.93 -14.96
N PRO A 311 -5.34 -4.65 -15.37
CA PRO A 311 -4.14 -3.88 -15.66
C PRO A 311 -3.40 -3.49 -14.37
N LEU A 312 -2.93 -4.50 -13.66
CA LEU A 312 -2.16 -4.36 -12.42
C LEU A 312 -0.68 -4.36 -12.74
N GLU A 313 0.03 -3.34 -12.31
CA GLU A 313 1.48 -3.24 -12.42
C GLU A 313 2.10 -3.06 -11.02
N THR A 314 3.37 -3.40 -10.90
CA THR A 314 4.11 -3.11 -9.67
C THR A 314 4.92 -1.82 -9.82
N GLU A 315 4.56 -0.82 -9.03
CA GLU A 315 5.42 0.33 -8.80
C GLU A 315 6.40 0.00 -7.66
N ARG A 316 7.62 -0.37 -8.03
CA ARG A 316 8.68 -0.65 -7.06
C ARG A 316 9.06 0.64 -6.36
N GLY A 317 8.93 0.65 -5.03
CA GLY A 317 9.22 1.80 -4.20
C GLY A 317 10.26 1.49 -3.15
N TYR A 318 11.16 2.43 -2.94
CA TYR A 318 12.23 2.30 -1.96
C TYR A 318 11.93 3.11 -0.73
N HIS A 319 12.32 2.59 0.44
CA HIS A 319 12.46 3.42 1.61
C HIS A 319 13.85 3.28 2.23
N THR A 320 14.27 4.36 2.87
CA THR A 320 15.45 4.42 3.72
C THR A 320 15.01 4.77 5.12
N LEU A 321 15.42 3.96 6.09
CA LEU A 321 15.26 4.24 7.51
C LEU A 321 16.58 4.77 8.04
N LEU A 322 16.56 5.92 8.68
CA LEU A 322 17.67 6.56 9.37
C LEU A 322 17.48 6.33 10.87
N PRO A 323 18.26 5.40 11.49
CA PRO A 323 18.16 5.12 12.92
C PRO A 323 18.72 6.28 13.76
N SER A 324 18.18 6.44 14.97
CA SER A 324 18.65 7.46 15.95
C SER A 324 18.86 8.84 15.33
N PRO A 325 17.87 9.39 14.62
CA PRO A 325 18.00 10.69 13.99
C PRO A 325 18.08 11.81 15.05
N SER A 326 18.89 12.85 14.79
CA SER A 326 18.98 14.04 15.67
C SER A 326 17.72 14.89 15.69
N ILE A 327 16.78 14.63 14.77
CA ILE A 327 15.49 15.32 14.66
C ILE A 327 14.33 14.37 14.87
N ARG A 328 13.21 14.92 15.36
CA ARG A 328 11.93 14.25 15.41
C ARG A 328 10.87 15.17 14.79
N LEU A 329 10.07 14.63 13.90
CA LEU A 329 9.00 15.37 13.24
C LEU A 329 7.67 15.02 13.89
N ASP A 330 6.90 16.02 14.24
CA ASP A 330 5.54 15.87 14.72
C ASP A 330 4.56 15.62 13.55
N TYR A 331 4.90 16.14 12.37
CA TYR A 331 4.10 16.02 11.17
C TYR A 331 4.79 15.18 10.10
N PRO A 332 4.09 14.27 9.41
CA PRO A 332 4.62 13.63 8.23
C PRO A 332 4.74 14.65 7.10
N ILE A 333 5.83 14.58 6.35
CA ILE A 333 6.13 15.53 5.28
C ILE A 333 6.06 14.84 3.92
N LEU A 334 5.41 15.48 2.95
CA LEU A 334 5.55 15.14 1.53
C LEU A 334 6.34 16.22 0.82
N HIS A 335 7.56 15.89 0.41
CA HIS A 335 8.43 16.78 -0.37
C HIS A 335 8.03 16.74 -1.85
N LYS A 336 7.29 17.73 -2.31
CA LYS A 336 6.68 17.76 -3.64
C LYS A 336 7.70 17.94 -4.77
N SER A 337 8.78 18.66 -4.53
CA SER A 337 9.84 18.86 -5.54
C SER A 337 10.68 17.62 -5.75
N GLY A 338 10.90 16.80 -4.70
CA GLY A 338 11.69 15.56 -4.75
C GLY A 338 10.86 14.29 -4.84
N PHE A 339 9.53 14.37 -4.73
CA PHE A 339 8.61 13.22 -4.79
C PHE A 339 8.88 12.12 -3.76
N PHE A 340 9.17 12.50 -2.52
CA PHE A 340 9.36 11.56 -1.41
C PHE A 340 8.65 12.02 -0.16
N GLY A 341 8.27 11.05 0.66
CA GLY A 341 7.67 11.29 1.97
C GLY A 341 8.68 11.08 3.09
N VAL A 342 8.54 11.83 4.18
CA VAL A 342 9.35 11.71 5.39
C VAL A 342 8.42 11.55 6.58
N ASN A 343 8.70 10.58 7.45
CA ASN A 343 7.88 10.33 8.63
C ASN A 343 8.75 9.83 9.80
N SER A 344 8.53 10.40 10.98
CA SER A 344 9.13 9.90 12.21
C SER A 344 8.44 8.60 12.63
N MET A 345 9.24 7.54 12.70
CA MET A 345 8.81 6.22 13.14
C MET A 345 9.38 5.89 14.51
N GLU A 346 8.86 4.87 15.19
CA GLU A 346 9.43 4.37 16.45
C GLU A 346 10.90 3.94 16.30
N MET A 347 11.28 3.47 15.11
CA MET A 347 12.62 2.96 14.82
C MET A 347 13.56 3.99 14.18
N GLY A 348 13.14 5.23 13.97
CA GLY A 348 13.94 6.27 13.32
C GLY A 348 13.15 7.12 12.34
N LEU A 349 13.84 7.87 11.49
CA LEU A 349 13.23 8.67 10.43
C LEU A 349 13.16 7.86 9.14
N ARG A 350 11.96 7.67 8.60
CA ARG A 350 11.74 6.95 7.33
C ARG A 350 11.53 7.93 6.19
N LEU A 351 12.36 7.80 5.16
CA LEU A 351 12.15 8.43 3.87
C LEU A 351 11.62 7.35 2.90
N ALA A 352 10.50 7.62 2.25
CA ALA A 352 9.91 6.69 1.27
C ALA A 352 9.60 7.45 -0.02
N GLY A 353 10.10 6.96 -1.12
CA GLY A 353 9.93 7.64 -2.41
C GLY A 353 10.24 6.77 -3.59
N THR A 354 10.37 7.41 -4.71
CA THR A 354 10.70 6.85 -6.02
C THR A 354 9.70 5.82 -6.53
N VAL A 355 9.55 5.77 -7.84
CA VAL A 355 8.79 4.75 -8.58
C VAL A 355 9.71 4.14 -9.62
N GLU A 356 9.79 2.82 -9.62
CA GLU A 356 10.53 2.07 -10.64
C GLU A 356 9.61 0.99 -11.22
N ILE A 357 9.42 1.02 -12.52
CA ILE A 357 8.67 0.01 -13.27
C ILE A 357 9.67 -0.97 -13.88
N ALA A 358 9.79 -2.15 -13.26
CA ALA A 358 10.73 -3.21 -13.66
C ALA A 358 10.15 -4.61 -13.40
N GLY A 359 8.86 -4.71 -13.13
CA GLY A 359 8.20 -5.97 -12.79
C GLY A 359 8.53 -6.48 -11.39
N LEU A 360 7.99 -7.66 -11.08
CA LEU A 360 8.08 -8.26 -9.74
C LEU A 360 9.45 -8.90 -9.44
N ASP A 361 10.15 -9.38 -10.46
CA ASP A 361 11.25 -10.32 -10.29
C ASP A 361 12.64 -9.67 -10.54
N ALA A 362 12.70 -8.41 -10.97
CA ALA A 362 13.96 -7.70 -11.20
C ALA A 362 14.73 -7.46 -9.86
N PRO A 363 16.07 -7.48 -9.87
CA PRO A 363 16.86 -7.19 -8.67
C PRO A 363 16.64 -5.75 -8.20
N PRO A 364 16.85 -5.45 -6.90
CA PRO A 364 16.76 -4.09 -6.36
C PRO A 364 17.81 -3.15 -6.96
N THR A 365 17.42 -1.90 -7.20
CA THR A 365 18.33 -0.82 -7.62
C THR A 365 18.79 -0.01 -6.40
N GLU A 366 19.85 -0.45 -5.73
CA GLU A 366 20.32 0.09 -4.45
C GLU A 366 20.59 1.61 -4.50
N ARG A 367 21.11 2.12 -5.63
CA ARG A 367 21.36 3.55 -5.83
C ARG A 367 20.14 4.41 -5.54
N ARG A 368 18.93 3.93 -5.84
CA ARG A 368 17.66 4.65 -5.61
C ARG A 368 17.35 4.78 -4.12
N ALA A 369 17.62 3.73 -3.34
CA ALA A 369 17.45 3.79 -1.88
C ALA A 369 18.52 4.71 -1.24
N ARG A 370 19.78 4.61 -1.67
CA ARG A 370 20.89 5.48 -1.19
C ARG A 370 20.64 6.96 -1.51
N HIS A 371 19.99 7.27 -2.64
CA HIS A 371 19.65 8.64 -3.00
C HIS A 371 18.72 9.30 -1.96
N LEU A 372 17.85 8.55 -1.29
CA LEU A 372 17.00 9.09 -0.24
C LEU A 372 17.81 9.63 0.95
N VAL A 373 19.01 9.10 1.22
CA VAL A 373 19.92 9.66 2.24
C VAL A 373 20.39 11.06 1.85
N ILE A 374 20.72 11.26 0.56
CA ILE A 374 21.11 12.58 0.03
C ILE A 374 19.92 13.54 0.15
N GLN A 375 18.73 13.10 -0.16
CA GLN A 375 17.51 13.90 -0.03
C GLN A 375 17.20 14.26 1.43
N ALA A 376 17.49 13.38 2.39
CA ALA A 376 17.34 13.68 3.81
C ALA A 376 18.23 14.86 4.23
N ARG A 377 19.51 14.83 3.84
CA ARG A 377 20.48 15.90 4.14
C ARG A 377 20.16 17.21 3.39
N ARG A 378 19.57 17.12 2.20
CA ARG A 378 19.08 18.30 1.46
C ARG A 378 17.89 18.95 2.16
N LEU A 379 16.97 18.14 2.71
CA LEU A 379 15.79 18.63 3.41
C LEU A 379 16.10 19.10 4.83
N PHE A 380 17.03 18.43 5.52
CA PHE A 380 17.52 18.75 6.87
C PHE A 380 19.04 18.75 6.86
N PRO A 381 19.69 19.90 6.57
CA PRO A 381 21.15 19.97 6.38
C PRO A 381 21.97 19.44 7.55
N ASP A 382 21.54 19.72 8.77
CA ASP A 382 22.25 19.39 10.01
C ASP A 382 21.81 18.04 10.62
N ILE A 383 21.13 17.18 9.83
CA ILE A 383 20.65 15.92 10.36
C ILE A 383 21.79 14.92 10.59
N GLU A 384 21.85 14.40 11.81
CA GLU A 384 22.70 13.28 12.20
C GLU A 384 21.85 12.02 12.33
N PHE A 385 22.41 10.85 12.01
CA PHE A 385 21.74 9.55 12.10
C PHE A 385 22.74 8.40 12.08
N GLY A 386 22.32 7.24 12.57
CA GLY A 386 23.08 5.99 12.50
C GLY A 386 23.11 5.38 11.10
N GLU A 387 23.64 4.15 10.98
CA GLU A 387 23.77 3.46 9.67
C GLU A 387 22.41 3.27 8.99
N PRO A 388 22.20 3.79 7.78
CA PRO A 388 20.93 3.71 7.06
C PRO A 388 20.54 2.27 6.70
N CYS A 389 19.25 1.97 6.84
CA CYS A 389 18.68 0.69 6.44
C CYS A 389 17.78 0.89 5.21
N PHE A 390 17.97 0.03 4.20
CA PHE A 390 17.26 0.11 2.93
C PHE A 390 16.22 -0.99 2.76
N TRP A 391 15.14 -0.68 2.07
CA TRP A 391 14.08 -1.62 1.79
C TRP A 391 13.40 -1.33 0.44
N LEU A 392 12.93 -2.39 -0.22
CA LEU A 392 12.16 -2.34 -1.46
C LEU A 392 10.78 -2.94 -1.23
N GLY A 393 9.73 -2.28 -1.72
CA GLY A 393 8.38 -2.80 -1.77
C GLY A 393 7.72 -2.69 -3.13
N HIS A 394 6.77 -3.59 -3.35
CA HIS A 394 5.98 -3.68 -4.57
C HIS A 394 4.60 -3.07 -4.34
N ARG A 395 4.38 -1.83 -4.80
CA ARG A 395 3.08 -1.18 -4.72
C ARG A 395 2.19 -1.72 -5.83
N PRO A 396 1.01 -2.26 -5.51
CA PRO A 396 0.07 -2.78 -6.52
C PRO A 396 -0.69 -1.62 -7.17
N SER A 397 -0.28 -1.19 -8.34
CA SER A 397 -0.84 0.01 -8.99
C SER A 397 -1.72 -0.31 -10.17
N LEU A 398 -2.88 0.34 -10.20
CA LEU A 398 -3.82 0.34 -11.32
C LEU A 398 -3.79 1.70 -12.02
N PRO A 399 -3.99 1.76 -13.35
CA PRO A 399 -3.79 2.98 -14.12
C PRO A 399 -4.67 4.15 -13.67
N ASP A 400 -5.87 3.86 -13.19
CA ASP A 400 -6.87 4.81 -12.70
C ASP A 400 -6.72 5.17 -11.21
N SER A 401 -5.71 4.60 -10.54
CA SER A 401 -5.42 4.73 -9.10
C SER A 401 -6.50 4.16 -8.17
N LEU A 402 -7.55 3.51 -8.69
CA LEU A 402 -8.59 2.88 -7.88
C LEU A 402 -8.30 1.40 -7.64
N PRO A 403 -8.47 0.89 -6.42
CA PRO A 403 -8.33 -0.54 -6.16
C PRO A 403 -9.41 -1.36 -6.87
N VAL A 404 -9.14 -2.65 -7.04
CA VAL A 404 -10.17 -3.65 -7.38
C VAL A 404 -10.84 -4.10 -6.09
N ILE A 405 -12.15 -3.90 -5.97
CA ILE A 405 -12.96 -4.39 -4.85
C ILE A 405 -14.26 -4.94 -5.43
N GLY A 406 -14.48 -6.26 -5.32
CA GLY A 406 -15.73 -6.86 -5.78
C GLY A 406 -15.58 -8.21 -6.45
N ALA A 407 -16.74 -8.75 -6.87
CA ALA A 407 -16.84 -10.05 -7.52
C ALA A 407 -16.34 -10.01 -8.97
N PHE A 408 -15.72 -11.09 -9.41
CA PHE A 408 -15.40 -11.30 -10.82
C PHE A 408 -16.60 -11.90 -11.56
N ARG A 409 -16.99 -11.26 -12.68
CA ARG A 409 -18.13 -11.69 -13.49
C ARG A 409 -17.92 -13.12 -14.01
N GLY A 410 -18.95 -13.96 -13.89
CA GLY A 410 -18.89 -15.38 -14.31
C GLY A 410 -18.02 -16.28 -13.42
N LYS A 411 -17.59 -15.80 -12.25
CA LYS A 411 -16.77 -16.53 -11.29
C LYS A 411 -17.40 -16.43 -9.89
N PRO A 412 -18.51 -17.13 -9.64
CA PRO A 412 -19.23 -17.05 -8.36
C PRO A 412 -18.29 -17.44 -7.21
N GLY A 413 -18.37 -16.72 -6.10
CA GLY A 413 -17.51 -16.92 -4.93
C GLY A 413 -16.08 -16.40 -5.06
N LEU A 414 -15.68 -15.80 -6.21
CA LEU A 414 -14.36 -15.18 -6.36
C LEU A 414 -14.45 -13.67 -6.34
N TYR A 415 -13.67 -13.05 -5.43
CA TYR A 415 -13.62 -11.61 -5.21
C TYR A 415 -12.19 -11.09 -5.29
N GLY A 416 -12.03 -9.85 -5.72
CA GLY A 416 -10.77 -9.10 -5.61
C GLY A 416 -10.85 -8.06 -4.51
N CYS A 417 -9.73 -7.84 -3.80
CA CYS A 417 -9.53 -6.72 -2.88
C CYS A 417 -8.03 -6.36 -2.88
N PHE A 418 -7.57 -5.64 -3.92
CA PHE A 418 -6.14 -5.31 -4.12
C PHE A 418 -5.98 -4.09 -5.04
N GLY A 419 -4.76 -3.64 -5.25
CA GLY A 419 -4.49 -2.57 -6.23
C GLY A 419 -4.53 -1.16 -5.65
N HIS A 420 -4.25 -1.00 -4.35
CA HIS A 420 -4.33 0.28 -3.63
C HIS A 420 -3.16 1.25 -3.90
N GLY A 421 -2.21 0.90 -4.75
CA GLY A 421 -1.05 1.73 -5.05
C GLY A 421 -0.30 2.19 -3.80
N HIS A 422 -0.26 3.50 -3.59
CA HIS A 422 0.41 4.12 -2.45
C HIS A 422 -0.46 4.19 -1.17
N ALA A 423 -1.78 4.01 -1.30
CA ALA A 423 -2.75 4.30 -0.24
C ALA A 423 -3.31 3.07 0.48
N GLY A 424 -2.57 1.94 0.50
CA GLY A 424 -3.05 0.70 1.10
C GLY A 424 -3.37 0.81 2.60
N LEU A 425 -2.60 1.56 3.38
CA LEU A 425 -2.91 1.81 4.79
C LEU A 425 -4.13 2.72 4.98
N THR A 426 -4.34 3.65 4.07
CA THR A 426 -5.48 4.56 4.12
C THR A 426 -6.76 3.86 3.69
N GLY A 427 -6.78 3.27 2.49
CA GLY A 427 -7.99 2.71 1.89
C GLY A 427 -8.25 1.25 2.26
N GLY A 428 -7.24 0.51 2.75
CA GLY A 428 -7.36 -0.91 3.05
C GLY A 428 -8.45 -1.28 4.06
N PRO A 429 -8.58 -0.58 5.19
CA PRO A 429 -9.65 -0.81 6.15
C PRO A 429 -11.05 -0.69 5.54
N ALA A 430 -11.33 0.39 4.83
CA ALA A 430 -12.62 0.59 4.15
C ALA A 430 -12.86 -0.43 3.03
N SER A 431 -11.80 -0.81 2.30
CA SER A 431 -11.88 -1.84 1.25
C SER A 431 -12.21 -3.21 1.82
N GLY A 432 -11.63 -3.56 2.98
CA GLY A 432 -11.93 -4.78 3.71
C GLY A 432 -13.40 -4.81 4.16
N HIS A 433 -13.91 -3.69 4.66
CA HIS A 433 -15.33 -3.53 5.01
C HIS A 433 -16.23 -3.74 3.79
N LEU A 434 -15.93 -3.03 2.69
CA LEU A 434 -16.72 -3.09 1.46
C LEU A 434 -16.76 -4.50 0.85
N VAL A 435 -15.60 -5.15 0.72
CA VAL A 435 -15.57 -6.51 0.15
C VAL A 435 -16.30 -7.51 1.04
N ALA A 436 -16.23 -7.37 2.37
CA ALA A 436 -16.96 -8.23 3.29
C ALA A 436 -18.47 -8.06 3.17
N GLN A 437 -18.99 -6.83 2.97
CA GLN A 437 -20.40 -6.58 2.67
C GLN A 437 -20.82 -7.27 1.36
N LEU A 438 -20.02 -7.17 0.30
CA LEU A 438 -20.32 -7.81 -0.98
C LEU A 438 -20.32 -9.34 -0.88
N VAL A 439 -19.38 -9.93 -0.16
CA VAL A 439 -19.33 -11.39 0.09
C VAL A 439 -20.51 -11.86 0.92
N ALA A 440 -20.94 -11.04 1.89
CA ALA A 440 -22.10 -11.34 2.74
C ALA A 440 -23.46 -11.14 2.03
N GLY A 441 -23.47 -10.50 0.87
CA GLY A 441 -24.70 -10.12 0.17
C GLY A 441 -25.44 -8.95 0.83
N GLU A 442 -24.72 -8.14 1.60
CA GLU A 442 -25.26 -6.93 2.26
C GLU A 442 -25.30 -5.74 1.29
N ARG A 443 -26.14 -4.76 1.60
CA ARG A 443 -26.12 -3.48 0.90
C ARG A 443 -24.82 -2.73 1.24
N PRO A 444 -23.98 -2.38 0.25
CA PRO A 444 -22.74 -1.66 0.50
C PRO A 444 -22.98 -0.26 1.10
N THR A 445 -22.11 0.15 2.02
CA THR A 445 -22.15 1.50 2.64
C THR A 445 -21.65 2.60 1.72
N ILE A 446 -20.85 2.24 0.71
CA ILE A 446 -20.39 3.13 -0.35
C ILE A 446 -20.67 2.49 -1.71
N ASP A 447 -20.79 3.30 -2.77
CA ASP A 447 -20.98 2.80 -4.14
C ASP A 447 -19.78 1.90 -4.56
N PRO A 448 -19.98 0.59 -4.80
CA PRO A 448 -18.92 -0.32 -5.20
C PRO A 448 -18.52 -0.19 -6.69
N THR A 449 -19.36 0.47 -7.50
CA THR A 449 -19.21 0.52 -8.97
C THR A 449 -17.83 1.01 -9.42
N PRO A 450 -17.26 2.10 -8.87
CA PRO A 450 -15.95 2.59 -9.30
C PRO A 450 -14.80 1.60 -9.05
N TYR A 451 -14.96 0.68 -8.10
CA TYR A 451 -13.90 -0.27 -7.70
C TYR A 451 -14.10 -1.65 -8.32
N SER A 452 -15.24 -1.90 -8.96
CA SER A 452 -15.57 -3.19 -9.56
C SER A 452 -14.52 -3.61 -10.61
N PRO A 453 -14.08 -4.89 -10.63
CA PRO A 453 -13.21 -5.41 -11.70
C PRO A 453 -13.87 -5.31 -13.09
N ALA A 454 -15.20 -5.26 -13.17
CA ALA A 454 -15.94 -5.11 -14.41
C ALA A 454 -15.60 -3.83 -15.19
N ARG A 455 -15.07 -2.77 -14.53
CA ARG A 455 -14.61 -1.54 -15.20
C ARG A 455 -13.47 -1.76 -16.21
N PHE A 456 -12.84 -2.91 -16.17
CA PHE A 456 -11.81 -3.31 -17.13
C PHE A 456 -12.33 -4.23 -18.24
N GLY A 457 -13.67 -4.36 -18.37
CA GLY A 457 -14.33 -5.12 -19.44
C GLY A 457 -14.36 -6.64 -19.22
N ARG A 458 -14.27 -7.09 -17.96
CA ARG A 458 -14.24 -8.52 -17.61
C ARG A 458 -15.09 -8.87 -16.40
#